data_232ba7fcadac81e892f3f0aa81ed787f
#
_entry.id   232ba7fcadac81e892f3f0aa81ed787f
#
_cell.length_a   1.000
_cell.length_b   1.000
_cell.length_c   1.000
_cell.angle_alpha   90.00
_cell.angle_beta   90.00
_cell.angle_gamma   90.00
#
_symmetry.space_group_name_H-M   'P 1'
#
loop_
_entity.id
_entity.type
_entity.pdbx_description
1 polymer ?
#
loop_
_entity_poly.entity_id
_entity_poly.type
_entity_poly.pdbx_seq_one_letter_code
_entity_poly.pdbx_strand_id
1 'polypeptide(L)'
;MLAAGGLLTTLIYRRENYDDAWFGELAYFLATEGVIRSGLFADMLGWGDQVLMTHKLLVVLTALWIKIWGFSLYTVKTVALPFVALQVFLFYRYCRQSWMLCALLYLSCGVIVRYTFVSRPEIAMAALGFLSWQSLQQFRENGRIRWLLLAGMSAGATALFHLQGAVFMSAGAVWLLWARQFRGTAIYSAVAFGTFLLYFTDVVYYDAWDAYFFQIANDPATTALRSFSEKLFNLAEIPKIMLHSGGETPLTLVMLGCLFLRWKSKLPASDLEKYLLVLALCFAVLANRMVHEYLILFVPFMIAFSAETLDRMASERGSGEAVLFPKTVRWMNVLVILYLVAGVFYDGKLLYRNLQAEPLSKRNARLSQIVGDEPTTVIAPQSFIFGNIERHHIIGLGYYHHYNSYHTEPLTPEVFFEDAKRKGVRFVIFERNPITAEYKPPEDLPEVMADYRLIHRDERFRVYQQAPE
;
A
#
# COMPACT_ATOMS: atom_id res chain seq x y z
N MET A 1 -7.36 4.18 -23.26
CA MET A 1 -6.03 4.77 -23.48
C MET A 1 -5.83 6.07 -22.70
N LEU A 2 -6.75 7.07 -22.76
CA LEU A 2 -6.60 8.35 -22.05
C LEU A 2 -6.41 8.21 -20.53
N ALA A 3 -7.23 7.40 -19.84
CA ALA A 3 -7.11 7.21 -18.39
C ALA A 3 -5.80 6.50 -17.99
N ALA A 4 -5.32 5.53 -18.79
CA ALA A 4 -4.01 4.91 -18.56
C ALA A 4 -2.88 5.92 -18.79
N GLY A 5 -2.99 6.77 -19.82
CA GLY A 5 -2.06 7.88 -20.05
C GLY A 5 -2.07 8.87 -18.88
N GLY A 6 -3.24 9.25 -18.36
CA GLY A 6 -3.40 10.09 -17.18
C GLY A 6 -2.69 9.51 -15.97
N LEU A 7 -2.96 8.24 -15.63
CA LEU A 7 -2.28 7.56 -14.53
C LEU A 7 -0.75 7.59 -14.70
N LEU A 8 -0.24 7.21 -15.89
CA LEU A 8 1.21 7.16 -16.15
C LEU A 8 1.87 8.54 -16.08
N THR A 9 1.19 9.62 -16.53
CA THR A 9 1.73 10.98 -16.42
C THR A 9 1.93 11.40 -14.97
N THR A 10 1.14 10.89 -14.02
CA THR A 10 1.32 11.19 -12.59
C THR A 10 2.62 10.63 -12.01
N LEU A 11 3.34 9.74 -12.73
CA LEU A 11 4.67 9.25 -12.35
C LEU A 11 5.77 10.31 -12.56
N ILE A 12 5.54 11.29 -13.46
CA ILE A 12 6.53 12.35 -13.76
C ILE A 12 6.83 13.12 -12.48
N TYR A 13 8.10 13.15 -12.10
CA TYR A 13 8.60 13.76 -10.86
C TYR A 13 7.80 13.37 -9.62
N ARG A 14 7.26 12.14 -9.60
CA ARG A 14 6.50 11.64 -8.46
C ARG A 14 7.33 11.74 -7.20
N ARG A 15 6.79 12.45 -6.20
CA ARG A 15 7.45 12.59 -4.90
C ARG A 15 7.63 11.24 -4.25
N GLU A 16 8.70 11.12 -3.48
CA GLU A 16 8.94 9.99 -2.60
C GLU A 16 7.86 9.90 -1.52
N ASN A 17 7.62 8.69 -1.05
CA ASN A 17 6.86 8.38 0.15
C ASN A 17 7.81 7.67 1.13
N TYR A 18 7.50 7.72 2.41
CA TYR A 18 8.24 6.99 3.46
C TYR A 18 8.40 5.50 3.11
N ASP A 19 7.32 4.85 2.69
CA ASP A 19 7.30 3.43 2.34
C ASP A 19 8.16 3.10 1.12
N ASP A 20 8.38 4.05 0.19
CA ASP A 20 9.23 3.82 -0.98
C ASP A 20 10.69 3.56 -0.58
N ALA A 21 11.20 4.34 0.38
CA ALA A 21 12.55 4.16 0.89
C ALA A 21 12.63 2.89 1.76
N TRP A 22 11.68 2.70 2.66
CA TRP A 22 11.64 1.56 3.57
C TRP A 22 11.61 0.23 2.82
N PHE A 23 10.58 -0.03 2.01
CA PHE A 23 10.49 -1.29 1.25
C PHE A 23 11.51 -1.37 0.12
N GLY A 24 11.91 -0.22 -0.44
CA GLY A 24 12.97 -0.15 -1.45
C GLY A 24 14.31 -0.62 -0.91
N GLU A 25 14.69 -0.22 0.31
CA GLU A 25 15.92 -0.66 0.96
C GLU A 25 15.91 -2.16 1.26
N LEU A 26 14.81 -2.67 1.86
CA LEU A 26 14.67 -4.10 2.14
C LEU A 26 14.83 -4.94 0.85
N ALA A 27 14.24 -4.46 -0.24
CA ALA A 27 14.34 -5.12 -1.54
C ALA A 27 15.74 -5.00 -2.16
N TYR A 28 16.43 -3.88 -1.94
CA TYR A 28 17.80 -3.69 -2.39
C TYR A 28 18.74 -4.71 -1.71
N PHE A 29 18.69 -4.85 -0.39
CA PHE A 29 19.52 -5.81 0.32
C PHE A 29 19.17 -7.27 -0.05
N LEU A 30 17.90 -7.58 -0.25
CA LEU A 30 17.52 -8.90 -0.78
C LEU A 30 18.07 -9.13 -2.19
N ALA A 31 18.10 -8.11 -3.04
CA ALA A 31 18.62 -8.23 -4.40
C ALA A 31 20.14 -8.39 -4.45
N THR A 32 20.88 -7.72 -3.57
CA THR A 32 22.35 -7.64 -3.56
C THR A 32 23.00 -8.65 -2.62
N GLU A 33 22.43 -8.88 -1.46
CA GLU A 33 23.01 -9.69 -0.39
C GLU A 33 22.23 -10.99 -0.11
N GLY A 34 21.01 -11.12 -0.64
CA GLY A 34 20.16 -12.28 -0.41
C GLY A 34 19.43 -12.30 0.94
N VAL A 35 19.51 -11.23 1.71
CA VAL A 35 18.90 -11.10 3.04
C VAL A 35 17.98 -9.87 3.08
N ILE A 36 16.82 -10.00 3.74
CA ILE A 36 15.95 -8.86 4.01
C ILE A 36 16.43 -8.22 5.32
N ARG A 37 17.11 -7.08 5.22
CA ARG A 37 17.62 -6.32 6.35
C ARG A 37 17.47 -4.82 6.12
N SER A 38 17.70 -4.01 7.15
CA SER A 38 17.62 -2.55 7.05
C SER A 38 18.87 -1.88 7.64
N GLY A 39 19.47 -1.00 6.90
CA GLY A 39 20.45 -0.02 7.41
C GLY A 39 19.75 1.20 7.99
N LEU A 40 18.65 1.65 7.37
CA LEU A 40 17.87 2.80 7.83
C LEU A 40 17.37 2.65 9.28
N PHE A 41 17.09 1.41 9.70
CA PHE A 41 16.57 1.06 11.03
C PHE A 41 17.40 -0.03 11.70
N ALA A 42 18.71 -0.06 11.47
CA ALA A 42 19.58 -1.14 11.89
C ALA A 42 19.44 -1.51 13.38
N ASP A 43 19.32 -0.51 14.25
CA ASP A 43 19.24 -0.72 15.71
C ASP A 43 17.82 -1.03 16.23
N MET A 44 16.83 -1.07 15.34
CA MET A 44 15.46 -1.44 15.71
C MET A 44 15.28 -2.95 15.62
N LEU A 45 14.91 -3.58 16.73
CA LEU A 45 14.44 -4.97 16.79
C LEU A 45 15.35 -6.02 16.07
N GLY A 46 16.66 -5.71 15.95
CA GLY A 46 17.60 -6.55 15.20
C GLY A 46 17.44 -6.47 13.68
N TRP A 47 16.78 -5.43 13.16
CA TRP A 47 16.54 -5.26 11.73
C TRP A 47 17.80 -5.01 10.90
N GLY A 48 18.89 -4.60 11.55
CA GLY A 48 20.22 -4.51 10.92
C GLY A 48 20.72 -5.85 10.39
N ASP A 49 20.37 -6.93 11.08
CA ASP A 49 20.75 -8.29 10.69
C ASP A 49 19.65 -8.90 9.79
N GLN A 50 18.40 -8.87 10.24
CA GLN A 50 17.28 -9.45 9.48
C GLN A 50 15.92 -8.86 9.86
N VAL A 51 15.12 -8.50 8.86
CA VAL A 51 13.71 -8.10 9.01
C VAL A 51 12.81 -9.29 8.67
N LEU A 52 12.30 -9.95 9.70
CA LEU A 52 11.47 -11.16 9.55
C LEU A 52 9.98 -10.84 9.42
N MET A 53 9.55 -9.71 9.97
CA MET A 53 8.17 -9.25 9.93
C MET A 53 8.02 -8.13 8.90
N THR A 54 7.78 -8.46 7.63
CA THR A 54 7.62 -7.49 6.55
C THR A 54 6.64 -7.99 5.48
N HIS A 55 6.41 -7.18 4.47
CA HIS A 55 5.59 -7.47 3.28
C HIS A 55 6.37 -8.35 2.29
N LYS A 56 6.60 -9.62 2.65
CA LYS A 56 7.60 -10.48 2.02
C LYS A 56 7.45 -10.59 0.51
N LEU A 57 6.25 -10.82 0.00
CA LEU A 57 6.05 -10.94 -1.45
C LEU A 57 6.27 -9.61 -2.18
N LEU A 58 5.91 -8.47 -1.55
CA LEU A 58 6.24 -7.15 -2.11
C LEU A 58 7.75 -6.97 -2.21
N VAL A 59 8.49 -7.25 -1.14
CA VAL A 59 9.95 -7.13 -1.08
C VAL A 59 10.62 -8.03 -2.10
N VAL A 60 10.19 -9.30 -2.22
CA VAL A 60 10.72 -10.25 -3.21
C VAL A 60 10.48 -9.75 -4.64
N LEU A 61 9.27 -9.31 -4.97
CA LEU A 61 8.97 -8.82 -6.32
C LEU A 61 9.72 -7.51 -6.61
N THR A 62 9.85 -6.62 -5.63
CA THR A 62 10.63 -5.39 -5.77
C THR A 62 12.12 -5.72 -5.97
N ALA A 63 12.67 -6.71 -5.27
CA ALA A 63 14.05 -7.17 -5.45
C ALA A 63 14.28 -7.73 -6.85
N LEU A 64 13.36 -8.53 -7.38
CA LEU A 64 13.41 -9.00 -8.78
C LEU A 64 13.33 -7.83 -9.76
N TRP A 65 12.51 -6.83 -9.49
CA TRP A 65 12.37 -5.63 -10.31
C TRP A 65 13.66 -4.81 -10.30
N ILE A 66 14.31 -4.68 -9.13
CA ILE A 66 15.62 -4.02 -8.97
C ILE A 66 16.72 -4.77 -9.75
N LYS A 67 16.73 -6.11 -9.75
CA LYS A 67 17.70 -6.89 -10.55
C LYS A 67 17.59 -6.65 -12.05
N ILE A 68 16.40 -6.30 -12.54
CA ILE A 68 16.17 -6.06 -13.98
C ILE A 68 16.47 -4.60 -14.34
N TRP A 69 16.05 -3.63 -13.52
CA TRP A 69 16.02 -2.21 -13.86
C TRP A 69 16.98 -1.35 -13.04
N GLY A 70 17.72 -1.94 -12.09
CA GLY A 70 18.56 -1.22 -11.14
C GLY A 70 17.74 -0.60 -9.99
N PHE A 71 18.45 -0.16 -8.94
CA PHE A 71 17.84 0.48 -7.80
C PHE A 71 17.58 1.96 -8.06
N SER A 72 16.32 2.37 -8.04
CA SER A 72 15.91 3.76 -8.15
C SER A 72 14.50 3.96 -7.56
N LEU A 73 14.15 5.22 -7.25
CA LEU A 73 12.79 5.56 -6.82
C LEU A 73 11.73 5.09 -7.83
N TYR A 74 12.00 5.26 -9.13
CA TYR A 74 11.05 4.85 -10.17
C TYR A 74 10.92 3.33 -10.27
N THR A 75 12.00 2.60 -10.14
CA THR A 75 11.97 1.13 -10.10
C THR A 75 11.06 0.65 -8.98
N VAL A 76 11.25 1.15 -7.77
CA VAL A 76 10.46 0.79 -6.60
C VAL A 76 8.97 1.15 -6.78
N LYS A 77 8.67 2.32 -7.33
CA LYS A 77 7.29 2.80 -7.55
C LYS A 77 6.52 2.03 -8.63
N THR A 78 7.18 1.42 -9.59
CA THR A 78 6.52 0.79 -10.74
C THR A 78 6.15 -0.67 -10.54
N VAL A 79 6.52 -1.27 -9.42
CA VAL A 79 6.20 -2.69 -9.08
C VAL A 79 4.69 -2.96 -9.05
N ALA A 80 3.87 -1.96 -8.76
CA ALA A 80 2.41 -2.12 -8.76
C ALA A 80 1.77 -2.19 -10.15
N LEU A 81 2.45 -1.73 -11.23
CA LEU A 81 1.89 -1.69 -12.58
C LEU A 81 1.39 -3.04 -13.13
N PRO A 82 2.10 -4.17 -12.97
CA PRO A 82 1.58 -5.48 -13.37
C PRO A 82 0.24 -5.82 -12.71
N PHE A 83 0.03 -5.41 -11.46
CA PHE A 83 -1.22 -5.67 -10.74
C PHE A 83 -2.35 -4.74 -11.17
N VAL A 84 -2.05 -3.50 -11.54
CA VAL A 84 -3.01 -2.60 -12.21
C VAL A 84 -3.45 -3.21 -13.56
N ALA A 85 -2.51 -3.71 -14.36
CA ALA A 85 -2.82 -4.37 -15.63
C ALA A 85 -3.63 -5.66 -15.40
N LEU A 86 -3.26 -6.46 -14.40
CA LEU A 86 -4.04 -7.64 -13.98
C LEU A 86 -5.47 -7.25 -13.62
N GLN A 87 -5.65 -6.20 -12.82
CA GLN A 87 -7.00 -5.75 -12.43
C GLN A 87 -7.86 -5.34 -13.62
N VAL A 88 -7.29 -4.60 -14.58
CA VAL A 88 -7.99 -4.24 -15.83
C VAL A 88 -8.36 -5.50 -16.65
N PHE A 89 -7.44 -6.47 -16.73
CA PHE A 89 -7.72 -7.76 -17.38
C PHE A 89 -8.84 -8.53 -16.67
N LEU A 90 -8.86 -8.51 -15.33
CA LEU A 90 -9.92 -9.14 -14.55
C LEU A 90 -11.28 -8.49 -14.79
N PHE A 91 -11.35 -7.17 -14.94
CA PHE A 91 -12.58 -6.50 -15.35
C PHE A 91 -13.02 -6.93 -16.75
N TYR A 92 -12.11 -7.04 -17.72
CA TYR A 92 -12.41 -7.58 -19.04
C TYR A 92 -13.04 -8.99 -18.96
N ARG A 93 -12.54 -9.83 -18.07
CA ARG A 93 -13.06 -11.20 -17.87
C ARG A 93 -14.41 -11.22 -17.17
N TYR A 94 -14.64 -10.36 -16.18
CA TYR A 94 -15.82 -10.35 -15.32
C TYR A 94 -16.98 -9.53 -15.93
N CYS A 95 -16.71 -8.29 -16.30
CA CYS A 95 -17.71 -7.32 -16.75
C CYS A 95 -17.75 -7.22 -18.28
N ARG A 96 -17.80 -8.33 -19.01
CA ARG A 96 -17.60 -8.41 -20.47
C ARG A 96 -18.18 -7.25 -21.30
N GLN A 97 -19.38 -6.75 -20.96
CA GLN A 97 -20.03 -5.66 -21.70
C GLN A 97 -19.55 -4.29 -21.25
N SER A 98 -19.35 -4.10 -19.95
CA SER A 98 -18.98 -2.82 -19.33
C SER A 98 -17.51 -2.76 -18.87
N TRP A 99 -16.64 -3.68 -19.33
CA TRP A 99 -15.24 -3.73 -18.88
C TRP A 99 -14.48 -2.40 -19.10
N MET A 100 -14.77 -1.70 -20.21
CA MET A 100 -14.18 -0.39 -20.47
C MET A 100 -14.59 0.65 -19.45
N LEU A 101 -15.86 0.63 -19.01
CA LEU A 101 -16.33 1.49 -17.93
C LEU A 101 -15.63 1.13 -16.62
N CYS A 102 -15.52 -0.16 -16.28
CA CYS A 102 -14.80 -0.59 -15.08
C CYS A 102 -13.34 -0.15 -15.09
N ALA A 103 -12.64 -0.35 -16.22
CA ALA A 103 -11.26 0.08 -16.38
C ALA A 103 -11.11 1.60 -16.26
N LEU A 104 -12.03 2.35 -16.88
CA LEU A 104 -12.05 3.80 -16.80
C LEU A 104 -12.29 4.29 -15.37
N LEU A 105 -13.29 3.75 -14.67
CA LEU A 105 -13.54 4.05 -13.26
C LEU A 105 -12.35 3.71 -12.38
N TYR A 106 -11.70 2.57 -12.61
CA TYR A 106 -10.54 2.14 -11.82
C TYR A 106 -9.33 3.05 -12.02
N LEU A 107 -8.96 3.31 -13.26
CA LEU A 107 -7.79 4.13 -13.60
C LEU A 107 -7.98 5.62 -13.29
N SER A 108 -9.22 6.09 -13.15
CA SER A 108 -9.56 7.47 -12.72
C SER A 108 -9.90 7.54 -11.23
N CYS A 109 -9.79 6.44 -10.47
CA CYS A 109 -10.06 6.44 -9.05
C CYS A 109 -8.92 7.15 -8.31
N GLY A 110 -9.22 8.25 -7.62
CA GLY A 110 -8.20 9.07 -6.97
C GLY A 110 -7.33 8.30 -5.97
N VAL A 111 -7.89 7.32 -5.23
CA VAL A 111 -7.12 6.48 -4.32
C VAL A 111 -6.18 5.53 -5.09
N ILE A 112 -6.63 4.98 -6.22
CA ILE A 112 -5.78 4.15 -7.10
C ILE A 112 -4.66 4.98 -7.70
N VAL A 113 -4.97 6.15 -8.25
CA VAL A 113 -3.98 7.07 -8.81
C VAL A 113 -2.94 7.47 -7.76
N ARG A 114 -3.38 7.75 -6.53
CA ARG A 114 -2.50 8.13 -5.42
C ARG A 114 -1.53 7.01 -5.05
N TYR A 115 -2.00 5.78 -4.93
CA TYR A 115 -1.23 4.67 -4.35
C TYR A 115 -0.58 3.73 -5.36
N THR A 116 -0.91 3.81 -6.66
CA THR A 116 -0.26 2.99 -7.69
C THR A 116 1.26 3.21 -7.71
N PHE A 117 1.71 4.45 -7.52
CA PHE A 117 3.13 4.81 -7.49
C PHE A 117 3.62 5.11 -6.07
N VAL A 118 3.26 4.24 -5.14
CA VAL A 118 3.81 4.15 -3.79
C VAL A 118 4.15 2.69 -3.56
N SER A 119 5.29 2.40 -2.96
CA SER A 119 5.72 1.03 -2.67
C SER A 119 4.88 0.44 -1.53
N ARG A 120 3.66 0.03 -1.86
CA ARG A 120 2.68 -0.51 -0.91
C ARG A 120 1.97 -1.74 -1.47
N PRO A 121 1.55 -2.67 -0.61
CA PRO A 121 0.99 -3.95 -1.04
C PRO A 121 -0.46 -3.88 -1.52
N GLU A 122 -1.24 -2.84 -1.17
CA GLU A 122 -2.70 -2.84 -1.28
C GLU A 122 -3.20 -3.00 -2.72
N ILE A 123 -2.51 -2.44 -3.72
CA ILE A 123 -2.88 -2.59 -5.15
C ILE A 123 -2.77 -4.05 -5.58
N ALA A 124 -1.69 -4.73 -5.19
CA ALA A 124 -1.48 -6.13 -5.51
C ALA A 124 -2.49 -7.03 -4.77
N MET A 125 -2.71 -6.75 -3.48
CA MET A 125 -3.70 -7.46 -2.67
C MET A 125 -5.10 -7.33 -3.25
N ALA A 126 -5.52 -6.14 -3.68
CA ALA A 126 -6.83 -5.91 -4.29
C ALA A 126 -7.01 -6.71 -5.58
N ALA A 127 -6.00 -6.71 -6.45
CA ALA A 127 -6.05 -7.47 -7.71
C ALA A 127 -6.10 -8.99 -7.46
N LEU A 128 -5.28 -9.51 -6.56
CA LEU A 128 -5.29 -10.95 -6.20
C LEU A 128 -6.55 -11.35 -5.43
N GLY A 129 -7.04 -10.50 -4.54
CA GLY A 129 -8.31 -10.71 -3.85
C GLY A 129 -9.49 -10.78 -4.82
N PHE A 130 -9.51 -9.90 -5.83
CA PHE A 130 -10.52 -9.94 -6.88
C PHE A 130 -10.38 -11.16 -7.82
N LEU A 131 -9.13 -11.58 -8.12
CA LEU A 131 -8.86 -12.84 -8.82
C LEU A 131 -9.36 -14.05 -8.03
N SER A 132 -9.14 -14.07 -6.70
CA SER A 132 -9.68 -15.11 -5.82
C SER A 132 -11.20 -15.17 -5.93
N TRP A 133 -11.88 -14.03 -5.80
CA TRP A 133 -13.34 -13.92 -5.96
C TRP A 133 -13.84 -14.45 -7.32
N GLN A 134 -13.26 -13.99 -8.43
CA GLN A 134 -13.64 -14.47 -9.77
C GLN A 134 -13.46 -15.98 -9.90
N SER A 135 -12.37 -16.50 -9.34
CA SER A 135 -12.10 -17.94 -9.37
C SER A 135 -13.12 -18.72 -8.54
N LEU A 136 -13.57 -18.19 -7.40
CA LEU A 136 -14.67 -18.78 -6.62
C LEU A 136 -15.99 -18.79 -7.42
N GLN A 137 -16.30 -17.72 -8.17
CA GLN A 137 -17.49 -17.69 -9.06
C GLN A 137 -17.39 -18.75 -10.16
N GLN A 138 -16.23 -18.85 -10.83
CA GLN A 138 -15.99 -19.86 -11.85
C GLN A 138 -16.09 -21.30 -11.29
N PHE A 139 -15.66 -21.51 -10.05
CA PHE A 139 -15.86 -22.80 -9.39
C PHE A 139 -17.33 -23.10 -9.16
N ARG A 140 -18.13 -22.15 -8.71
CA ARG A 140 -19.57 -22.33 -8.52
C ARG A 140 -20.32 -22.62 -9.82
N GLU A 141 -19.94 -21.97 -10.92
CA GLU A 141 -20.58 -22.14 -12.22
C GLU A 141 -20.29 -23.50 -12.87
N ASN A 142 -19.06 -24.02 -12.72
CA ASN A 142 -18.62 -25.20 -13.49
C ASN A 142 -18.05 -26.35 -12.65
N GLY A 143 -17.96 -26.24 -11.32
CA GLY A 143 -17.51 -27.26 -10.41
C GLY A 143 -16.02 -27.66 -10.53
N ARG A 144 -15.23 -27.01 -11.38
CA ARG A 144 -13.85 -27.43 -11.67
C ARG A 144 -12.91 -27.02 -10.54
N ILE A 145 -12.27 -28.01 -9.92
CA ILE A 145 -11.35 -27.84 -8.77
C ILE A 145 -10.20 -26.86 -9.05
N ARG A 146 -9.73 -26.78 -10.29
CA ARG A 146 -8.66 -25.83 -10.67
C ARG A 146 -8.95 -24.38 -10.30
N TRP A 147 -10.22 -23.99 -10.38
CA TRP A 147 -10.64 -22.64 -10.01
C TRP A 147 -10.60 -22.44 -8.50
N LEU A 148 -10.93 -23.49 -7.75
CA LEU A 148 -10.84 -23.45 -6.29
C LEU A 148 -9.38 -23.37 -5.81
N LEU A 149 -8.46 -24.11 -6.48
CA LEU A 149 -7.04 -24.02 -6.22
C LEU A 149 -6.51 -22.60 -6.53
N LEU A 150 -6.86 -22.05 -7.70
CA LEU A 150 -6.46 -20.68 -8.07
C LEU A 150 -7.00 -19.64 -7.08
N ALA A 151 -8.25 -19.79 -6.63
CA ALA A 151 -8.85 -18.93 -5.64
C ALA A 151 -8.07 -18.95 -4.31
N GLY A 152 -7.77 -20.15 -3.80
CA GLY A 152 -7.01 -20.34 -2.56
C GLY A 152 -5.58 -19.79 -2.67
N MET A 153 -4.87 -20.10 -3.76
CA MET A 153 -3.51 -19.58 -3.99
C MET A 153 -3.52 -18.04 -4.07
N SER A 154 -4.46 -17.45 -4.79
CA SER A 154 -4.56 -15.98 -4.90
C SER A 154 -4.86 -15.34 -3.55
N ALA A 155 -5.79 -15.91 -2.77
CA ALA A 155 -6.10 -15.41 -1.43
C ALA A 155 -4.93 -15.57 -0.45
N GLY A 156 -4.22 -16.71 -0.46
CA GLY A 156 -3.01 -16.90 0.34
C GLY A 156 -1.89 -15.94 -0.05
N ALA A 157 -1.73 -15.67 -1.34
CA ALA A 157 -0.74 -14.71 -1.85
C ALA A 157 -1.02 -13.28 -1.36
N THR A 158 -2.29 -12.87 -1.15
CA THR A 158 -2.56 -11.56 -0.53
C THR A 158 -1.97 -11.42 0.86
N ALA A 159 -1.95 -12.52 1.65
CA ALA A 159 -1.36 -12.53 2.99
C ALA A 159 0.18 -12.52 2.95
N LEU A 160 0.82 -12.99 1.87
CA LEU A 160 2.25 -12.82 1.64
C LEU A 160 2.63 -11.36 1.33
N PHE A 161 1.73 -10.60 0.70
CA PHE A 161 1.92 -9.17 0.50
C PHE A 161 1.78 -8.38 1.79
N HIS A 162 0.80 -8.72 2.61
CA HIS A 162 0.57 -8.12 3.92
C HIS A 162 -0.32 -9.05 4.75
N LEU A 163 -0.02 -9.23 6.03
CA LEU A 163 -0.80 -10.13 6.92
C LEU A 163 -2.31 -9.82 6.93
N GLN A 164 -2.71 -8.56 6.72
CA GLN A 164 -4.12 -8.21 6.54
C GLN A 164 -4.77 -8.84 5.29
N GLY A 165 -4.01 -9.37 4.35
CA GLY A 165 -4.51 -10.17 3.24
C GLY A 165 -5.28 -11.42 3.67
N ALA A 166 -5.10 -11.88 4.92
CA ALA A 166 -5.92 -12.90 5.55
C ALA A 166 -7.44 -12.59 5.50
N VAL A 167 -7.80 -11.31 5.31
CA VAL A 167 -9.19 -10.88 5.05
C VAL A 167 -9.78 -11.58 3.83
N PHE A 168 -9.04 -11.70 2.73
CA PHE A 168 -9.52 -12.38 1.53
C PHE A 168 -9.60 -13.91 1.73
N MET A 169 -8.66 -14.49 2.48
CA MET A 169 -8.71 -15.91 2.85
C MET A 169 -9.98 -16.21 3.65
N SER A 170 -10.25 -15.39 4.67
CA SER A 170 -11.42 -15.54 5.54
C SER A 170 -12.73 -15.26 4.78
N ALA A 171 -12.77 -14.20 3.98
CA ALA A 171 -13.97 -13.85 3.21
C ALA A 171 -14.36 -14.95 2.21
N GLY A 172 -13.40 -15.55 1.51
CA GLY A 172 -13.64 -16.66 0.60
C GLY A 172 -14.15 -17.91 1.31
N ALA A 173 -13.56 -18.26 2.47
CA ALA A 173 -13.99 -19.40 3.29
C ALA A 173 -15.42 -19.20 3.83
N VAL A 174 -15.71 -18.03 4.42
CA VAL A 174 -17.04 -17.70 4.96
C VAL A 174 -18.08 -17.71 3.86
N TRP A 175 -17.76 -17.14 2.69
CA TRP A 175 -18.68 -17.13 1.56
C TRP A 175 -19.00 -18.54 1.01
N LEU A 176 -18.00 -19.43 0.92
CA LEU A 176 -18.21 -20.84 0.55
C LEU A 176 -19.05 -21.58 1.59
N LEU A 177 -18.82 -21.33 2.90
CA LEU A 177 -19.66 -21.88 3.98
C LEU A 177 -21.11 -21.38 3.86
N TRP A 178 -21.31 -20.12 3.61
CA TRP A 178 -22.66 -19.55 3.39
C TRP A 178 -23.35 -20.21 2.19
N ALA A 179 -22.58 -20.48 1.13
CA ALA A 179 -23.06 -21.23 -0.02
C ALA A 179 -23.20 -22.75 0.21
N ARG A 180 -22.97 -23.24 1.45
CA ARG A 180 -23.01 -24.67 1.86
C ARG A 180 -22.06 -25.57 1.07
N GLN A 181 -20.94 -25.01 0.60
CA GLN A 181 -19.90 -25.74 -0.16
C GLN A 181 -18.79 -26.25 0.78
N PHE A 182 -19.12 -27.09 1.78
CA PHE A 182 -18.23 -27.52 2.85
C PHE A 182 -16.91 -28.14 2.34
N ARG A 183 -16.99 -29.05 1.35
CA ARG A 183 -15.79 -29.64 0.72
C ARG A 183 -14.96 -28.57 0.00
N GLY A 184 -15.63 -27.67 -0.70
CA GLY A 184 -14.97 -26.53 -1.36
C GLY A 184 -14.26 -25.64 -0.36
N THR A 185 -14.89 -25.34 0.78
CA THR A 185 -14.29 -24.55 1.86
C THR A 185 -13.04 -25.21 2.40
N ALA A 186 -13.06 -26.52 2.69
CA ALA A 186 -11.90 -27.23 3.20
C ALA A 186 -10.71 -27.18 2.23
N ILE A 187 -10.94 -27.44 0.93
CA ILE A 187 -9.90 -27.40 -0.10
C ILE A 187 -9.37 -25.97 -0.26
N TYR A 188 -10.25 -24.99 -0.39
CA TYR A 188 -9.87 -23.57 -0.51
C TYR A 188 -9.02 -23.11 0.67
N SER A 189 -9.47 -23.39 1.90
CA SER A 189 -8.77 -22.99 3.13
C SER A 189 -7.41 -23.67 3.25
N ALA A 190 -7.32 -24.96 2.91
CA ALA A 190 -6.05 -25.69 2.93
C ALA A 190 -5.04 -25.10 1.93
N VAL A 191 -5.48 -24.76 0.72
CA VAL A 191 -4.63 -24.16 -0.31
C VAL A 191 -4.24 -22.72 0.07
N ALA A 192 -5.19 -21.90 0.56
CA ALA A 192 -4.91 -20.54 0.97
C ALA A 192 -3.93 -20.50 2.15
N PHE A 193 -4.14 -21.37 3.16
CA PHE A 193 -3.24 -21.48 4.30
C PHE A 193 -1.87 -22.04 3.91
N GLY A 194 -1.82 -23.10 3.07
CA GLY A 194 -0.57 -23.63 2.54
C GLY A 194 0.25 -22.59 1.76
N THR A 195 -0.42 -21.75 0.97
CA THR A 195 0.24 -20.61 0.29
C THR A 195 0.74 -19.58 1.30
N PHE A 196 -0.06 -19.24 2.31
CA PHE A 196 0.35 -18.32 3.38
C PHE A 196 1.55 -18.85 4.18
N LEU A 197 1.70 -20.15 4.39
CA LEU A 197 2.85 -20.73 5.10
C LEU A 197 4.20 -20.40 4.45
N LEU A 198 4.23 -20.06 3.16
CA LEU A 198 5.43 -19.55 2.48
C LEU A 198 5.96 -18.24 3.10
N TYR A 199 5.12 -17.54 3.88
CA TYR A 199 5.52 -16.37 4.66
C TYR A 199 6.66 -16.66 5.65
N PHE A 200 6.74 -17.89 6.15
CA PHE A 200 7.71 -18.30 7.15
C PHE A 200 8.97 -18.96 6.57
N THR A 201 9.14 -18.94 5.25
CA THR A 201 10.23 -19.66 4.58
C THR A 201 11.61 -19.22 5.09
N ASP A 202 11.85 -17.92 5.24
CA ASP A 202 13.10 -17.38 5.78
C ASP A 202 13.26 -17.61 7.29
N VAL A 203 12.15 -17.53 8.05
CA VAL A 203 12.16 -17.86 9.49
C VAL A 203 12.59 -19.30 9.72
N VAL A 204 12.05 -20.22 8.92
CA VAL A 204 12.41 -21.65 8.98
C VAL A 204 13.85 -21.88 8.48
N TYR A 205 14.23 -21.24 7.37
CA TYR A 205 15.54 -21.41 6.76
C TYR A 205 16.68 -20.96 7.66
N TYR A 206 16.50 -19.88 8.41
CA TYR A 206 17.50 -19.33 9.32
C TYR A 206 17.33 -19.79 10.77
N ASP A 207 16.35 -20.64 11.07
CA ASP A 207 15.96 -21.05 12.45
C ASP A 207 15.73 -19.84 13.37
N ALA A 208 15.06 -18.81 12.85
CA ALA A 208 14.96 -17.48 13.45
C ALA A 208 13.61 -17.24 14.17
N TRP A 209 13.00 -18.28 14.77
CA TRP A 209 11.70 -18.15 15.43
C TRP A 209 11.68 -17.18 16.60
N ASP A 210 12.74 -17.21 17.44
CA ASP A 210 12.83 -16.31 18.59
C ASP A 210 12.90 -14.85 18.15
N ALA A 211 13.72 -14.55 17.13
CA ALA A 211 13.82 -13.23 16.55
C ALA A 211 12.50 -12.79 15.89
N TYR A 212 11.81 -13.69 15.20
CA TYR A 212 10.51 -13.41 14.60
C TYR A 212 9.45 -13.06 15.66
N PHE A 213 9.33 -13.85 16.72
CA PHE A 213 8.40 -13.56 17.81
C PHE A 213 8.77 -12.31 18.58
N PHE A 214 10.07 -12.05 18.78
CA PHE A 214 10.55 -10.83 19.37
C PHE A 214 10.15 -9.60 18.52
N GLN A 215 10.37 -9.64 17.20
CA GLN A 215 9.98 -8.56 16.30
C GLN A 215 8.47 -8.32 16.33
N ILE A 216 7.63 -9.36 16.24
CA ILE A 216 6.17 -9.21 16.30
C ILE A 216 5.70 -8.62 17.63
N ALA A 217 6.26 -9.07 18.75
CA ALA A 217 5.82 -8.64 20.08
C ALA A 217 6.19 -7.19 20.38
N ASN A 218 7.26 -6.68 19.76
CA ASN A 218 7.82 -5.36 20.06
C ASN A 218 7.65 -4.33 18.93
N ASP A 219 7.13 -4.71 17.75
CA ASP A 219 6.85 -3.74 16.69
C ASP A 219 5.72 -2.79 17.10
N PRO A 220 5.92 -1.47 17.08
CA PRO A 220 4.90 -0.49 17.41
C PRO A 220 3.63 -0.62 16.57
N ALA A 221 3.72 -1.16 15.36
CA ALA A 221 2.56 -1.39 14.52
C ALA A 221 1.68 -2.53 15.02
N THR A 222 2.24 -3.49 15.78
CA THR A 222 1.52 -4.65 16.32
C THR A 222 1.11 -4.48 17.78
N THR A 223 1.87 -3.72 18.57
CA THR A 223 1.59 -3.51 20.00
C THR A 223 0.27 -2.76 20.26
N ALA A 224 -0.25 -2.07 19.26
CA ALA A 224 -1.57 -1.42 19.31
C ALA A 224 -2.72 -2.40 18.96
N LEU A 225 -2.64 -3.67 19.41
CA LEU A 225 -3.73 -4.64 19.19
C LEU A 225 -5.01 -4.18 19.89
N ARG A 226 -6.04 -3.96 19.10
CA ARG A 226 -7.38 -3.63 19.60
C ARG A 226 -8.05 -4.88 20.18
N SER A 227 -8.78 -4.71 21.29
CA SER A 227 -9.67 -5.76 21.82
C SER A 227 -10.77 -6.11 20.81
N PHE A 228 -11.40 -7.28 20.96
CA PHE A 228 -12.47 -7.70 20.05
C PHE A 228 -13.63 -6.68 19.99
N SER A 229 -13.99 -6.09 21.13
CA SER A 229 -15.03 -5.05 21.20
C SER A 229 -14.63 -3.79 20.43
N GLU A 230 -13.38 -3.35 20.54
CA GLU A 230 -12.86 -2.22 19.76
C GLU A 230 -12.83 -2.51 18.26
N LYS A 231 -12.56 -3.75 17.86
CA LYS A 231 -12.62 -4.17 16.46
C LYS A 231 -14.02 -4.09 15.85
N LEU A 232 -15.09 -4.29 16.65
CA LEU A 232 -16.46 -4.08 16.17
C LEU A 232 -16.73 -2.62 15.79
N PHE A 233 -16.08 -1.66 16.45
CA PHE A 233 -16.16 -0.25 16.06
C PHE A 233 -15.53 0.04 14.69
N ASN A 234 -14.67 -0.85 14.18
CA ASN A 234 -14.12 -0.73 12.82
C ASN A 234 -15.24 -0.68 11.77
N LEU A 235 -16.38 -1.36 11.99
CA LEU A 235 -17.54 -1.27 11.08
C LEU A 235 -18.07 0.17 10.97
N ALA A 236 -18.10 0.90 12.09
CA ALA A 236 -18.51 2.30 12.09
C ALA A 236 -17.46 3.24 11.48
N GLU A 237 -16.21 2.80 11.39
CA GLU A 237 -15.13 3.57 10.77
C GLU A 237 -15.03 3.37 9.24
N ILE A 238 -15.59 2.29 8.69
CA ILE A 238 -15.60 2.05 7.23
C ILE A 238 -16.17 3.24 6.45
N PRO A 239 -17.34 3.85 6.82
CA PRO A 239 -17.84 5.03 6.15
C PRO A 239 -16.89 6.22 6.18
N LYS A 240 -16.10 6.39 7.26
CA LYS A 240 -15.10 7.47 7.36
C LYS A 240 -13.99 7.28 6.32
N ILE A 241 -13.54 6.03 6.12
CA ILE A 241 -12.53 5.72 5.10
C ILE A 241 -13.11 5.97 3.71
N MET A 242 -14.34 5.55 3.46
CA MET A 242 -15.03 5.68 2.16
C MET A 242 -15.32 7.15 1.79
N LEU A 243 -15.42 8.04 2.77
CA LEU A 243 -15.73 9.47 2.60
C LEU A 243 -14.56 10.39 3.02
N HIS A 244 -13.34 9.84 3.14
CA HIS A 244 -12.19 10.55 3.71
C HIS A 244 -11.76 11.77 2.89
N SER A 245 -11.71 11.65 1.57
CA SER A 245 -11.23 12.74 0.71
C SER A 245 -11.89 12.73 -0.67
N GLY A 246 -11.53 13.73 -1.49
CA GLY A 246 -11.99 13.79 -2.89
C GLY A 246 -11.49 12.64 -3.77
N GLY A 247 -10.55 11.82 -3.28
CA GLY A 247 -10.09 10.61 -3.99
C GLY A 247 -11.01 9.40 -3.80
N GLU A 248 -11.65 9.29 -2.62
CA GLU A 248 -12.50 8.15 -2.23
C GLU A 248 -13.99 8.44 -2.40
N THR A 249 -14.41 9.64 -1.99
CA THR A 249 -15.83 10.05 -1.95
C THR A 249 -16.58 9.84 -3.27
N PRO A 250 -16.04 10.20 -4.45
CA PRO A 250 -16.80 10.07 -5.69
C PRO A 250 -17.18 8.62 -6.02
N LEU A 251 -16.29 7.64 -5.79
CA LEU A 251 -16.58 6.22 -5.99
C LEU A 251 -17.64 5.74 -5.01
N THR A 252 -17.53 6.17 -3.75
CA THR A 252 -18.51 5.84 -2.71
C THR A 252 -19.91 6.31 -3.10
N LEU A 253 -20.03 7.54 -3.62
CA LEU A 253 -21.32 8.08 -4.08
C LEU A 253 -21.90 7.29 -5.26
N VAL A 254 -21.08 6.86 -6.22
CA VAL A 254 -21.52 5.98 -7.32
C VAL A 254 -22.04 4.66 -6.77
N MET A 255 -21.30 4.02 -5.84
CA MET A 255 -21.71 2.76 -5.21
C MET A 255 -23.03 2.92 -4.43
N LEU A 256 -23.17 3.96 -3.60
CA LEU A 256 -24.41 4.23 -2.85
C LEU A 256 -25.58 4.50 -3.78
N GLY A 257 -25.38 5.21 -4.88
CA GLY A 257 -26.38 5.39 -5.92
C GLY A 257 -26.84 4.06 -6.55
N CYS A 258 -25.89 3.15 -6.81
CA CYS A 258 -26.21 1.81 -7.32
C CYS A 258 -26.96 0.96 -6.28
N LEU A 259 -26.58 1.03 -4.99
CA LEU A 259 -27.33 0.37 -3.91
C LEU A 259 -28.76 0.90 -3.81
N PHE A 260 -28.94 2.22 -3.87
CA PHE A 260 -30.27 2.84 -3.87
C PHE A 260 -31.12 2.40 -5.07
N LEU A 261 -30.52 2.33 -6.29
CA LEU A 261 -31.20 1.82 -7.48
C LEU A 261 -31.66 0.38 -7.29
N ARG A 262 -30.80 -0.52 -6.83
CA ARG A 262 -31.13 -1.93 -6.59
C ARG A 262 -32.24 -2.08 -5.56
N TRP A 263 -32.14 -1.34 -4.44
CA TRP A 263 -33.19 -1.34 -3.42
C TRP A 263 -34.54 -0.89 -3.97
N LYS A 264 -34.57 0.21 -4.72
CA LYS A 264 -35.81 0.76 -5.30
C LYS A 264 -36.41 -0.14 -6.37
N SER A 265 -35.56 -0.82 -7.17
CA SER A 265 -35.99 -1.78 -8.19
C SER A 265 -36.27 -3.18 -7.62
N LYS A 266 -36.14 -3.38 -6.31
CA LYS A 266 -36.33 -4.67 -5.61
C LYS A 266 -35.52 -5.82 -6.24
N LEU A 267 -34.35 -5.52 -6.78
CA LEU A 267 -33.46 -6.54 -7.35
C LEU A 267 -32.91 -7.44 -6.24
N PRO A 268 -32.87 -8.78 -6.48
CA PRO A 268 -32.27 -9.69 -5.50
C PRO A 268 -30.78 -9.39 -5.32
N ALA A 269 -30.27 -9.60 -4.08
CA ALA A 269 -28.86 -9.41 -3.78
C ALA A 269 -27.99 -10.35 -4.63
N SER A 270 -27.01 -9.78 -5.34
CA SER A 270 -26.06 -10.55 -6.15
C SER A 270 -25.03 -11.27 -5.26
N ASP A 271 -24.35 -12.25 -5.83
CA ASP A 271 -23.28 -12.95 -5.11
C ASP A 271 -22.10 -12.01 -4.78
N LEU A 272 -21.84 -11.05 -5.66
CA LEU A 272 -20.84 -10.01 -5.42
C LEU A 272 -21.21 -9.12 -4.23
N GLU A 273 -22.48 -8.74 -4.12
CA GLU A 273 -23.00 -7.95 -3.01
C GLU A 273 -22.87 -8.69 -1.66
N LYS A 274 -23.25 -9.99 -1.66
CA LYS A 274 -23.06 -10.85 -0.48
C LYS A 274 -21.58 -11.01 -0.11
N TYR A 275 -20.71 -11.21 -1.10
CA TYR A 275 -19.27 -11.32 -0.87
C TYR A 275 -18.69 -10.01 -0.32
N LEU A 276 -19.11 -8.87 -0.86
CA LEU A 276 -18.65 -7.56 -0.40
C LEU A 276 -19.05 -7.31 1.06
N LEU A 277 -20.24 -7.74 1.45
CA LEU A 277 -20.67 -7.71 2.86
C LEU A 277 -19.79 -8.61 3.74
N VAL A 278 -19.53 -9.86 3.31
CA VAL A 278 -18.66 -10.79 4.03
C VAL A 278 -17.23 -10.22 4.14
N LEU A 279 -16.71 -9.65 3.05
CA LEU A 279 -15.39 -9.02 3.02
C LEU A 279 -15.29 -7.86 4.02
N ALA A 280 -16.32 -7.00 4.08
CA ALA A 280 -16.37 -5.88 5.02
C ALA A 280 -16.41 -6.36 6.48
N LEU A 281 -17.20 -7.41 6.77
CA LEU A 281 -17.26 -8.01 8.11
C LEU A 281 -15.92 -8.66 8.51
N CYS A 282 -15.31 -9.46 7.61
CA CYS A 282 -13.99 -10.05 7.85
C CYS A 282 -12.93 -8.96 8.05
N PHE A 283 -12.99 -7.88 7.26
CA PHE A 283 -12.08 -6.76 7.39
C PHE A 283 -12.22 -6.07 8.75
N ALA A 284 -13.44 -5.78 9.19
CA ALA A 284 -13.67 -5.15 10.49
C ALA A 284 -13.13 -5.97 11.67
N VAL A 285 -13.24 -7.31 11.59
CA VAL A 285 -12.76 -8.21 12.65
C VAL A 285 -11.23 -8.40 12.60
N LEU A 286 -10.64 -8.50 11.42
CA LEU A 286 -9.21 -8.83 11.26
C LEU A 286 -8.31 -7.61 11.22
N ALA A 287 -8.79 -6.44 10.76
CA ALA A 287 -7.99 -5.24 10.70
C ALA A 287 -7.68 -4.69 12.10
N ASN A 288 -6.39 -4.48 12.38
CA ASN A 288 -5.96 -3.87 13.65
C ASN A 288 -6.09 -2.34 13.61
N ARG A 289 -5.97 -1.74 12.43
CA ARG A 289 -6.09 -0.30 12.21
C ARG A 289 -7.02 -0.03 11.04
N MET A 290 -7.77 1.06 11.12
CA MET A 290 -8.59 1.57 10.02
C MET A 290 -7.87 2.75 9.40
N VAL A 291 -7.14 2.51 8.32
CA VAL A 291 -6.48 3.54 7.53
C VAL A 291 -7.12 3.64 6.14
N HIS A 292 -7.13 4.84 5.59
CA HIS A 292 -7.84 5.13 4.34
C HIS A 292 -7.27 4.38 3.11
N GLU A 293 -6.01 3.97 3.15
CA GLU A 293 -5.37 3.14 2.12
C GLU A 293 -6.08 1.80 1.92
N TYR A 294 -6.69 1.26 2.97
CA TYR A 294 -7.39 -0.04 2.89
C TYR A 294 -8.69 0.00 2.09
N LEU A 295 -9.20 1.19 1.74
CA LEU A 295 -10.28 1.29 0.77
C LEU A 295 -9.89 0.63 -0.58
N ILE A 296 -8.61 0.66 -0.95
CA ILE A 296 -8.09 0.05 -2.17
C ILE A 296 -8.54 -1.43 -2.30
N LEU A 297 -8.59 -2.15 -1.18
CA LEU A 297 -8.99 -3.56 -1.15
C LEU A 297 -10.44 -3.77 -1.62
N PHE A 298 -11.29 -2.77 -1.47
CA PHE A 298 -12.70 -2.79 -1.84
C PHE A 298 -12.97 -2.20 -3.23
N VAL A 299 -12.09 -1.34 -3.74
CA VAL A 299 -12.31 -0.61 -5.00
C VAL A 299 -12.67 -1.50 -6.18
N PRO A 300 -11.99 -2.65 -6.46
CA PRO A 300 -12.37 -3.52 -7.58
C PRO A 300 -13.80 -4.05 -7.46
N PHE A 301 -14.19 -4.41 -6.26
CA PHE A 301 -15.53 -4.95 -5.96
C PHE A 301 -16.61 -3.87 -6.06
N MET A 302 -16.34 -2.65 -5.56
CA MET A 302 -17.25 -1.50 -5.67
C MET A 302 -17.50 -1.13 -7.13
N ILE A 303 -16.47 -1.13 -7.97
CA ILE A 303 -16.56 -0.84 -9.39
C ILE A 303 -17.33 -1.95 -10.12
N ALA A 304 -16.99 -3.22 -9.88
CA ALA A 304 -17.67 -4.35 -10.49
C ALA A 304 -19.16 -4.40 -10.12
N PHE A 305 -19.49 -4.14 -8.84
CA PHE A 305 -20.87 -4.03 -8.36
C PHE A 305 -21.63 -2.89 -9.05
N SER A 306 -20.99 -1.73 -9.18
CA SER A 306 -21.60 -0.58 -9.85
C SER A 306 -21.87 -0.87 -11.32
N ALA A 307 -20.91 -1.48 -12.02
CA ALA A 307 -21.06 -1.87 -13.42
C ALA A 307 -22.16 -2.93 -13.61
N GLU A 308 -22.18 -3.99 -12.79
CA GLU A 308 -23.23 -5.02 -12.82
C GLU A 308 -24.63 -4.41 -12.64
N THR A 309 -24.76 -3.44 -11.74
CA THR A 309 -26.03 -2.76 -11.49
C THR A 309 -26.46 -1.93 -12.69
N LEU A 310 -25.54 -1.17 -13.29
CA LEU A 310 -25.83 -0.36 -14.48
C LEU A 310 -26.16 -1.22 -15.71
N ASP A 311 -25.46 -2.35 -15.92
CA ASP A 311 -25.74 -3.30 -17.01
C ASP A 311 -27.13 -3.92 -16.89
N ARG A 312 -27.53 -4.34 -15.69
CA ARG A 312 -28.88 -4.85 -15.45
C ARG A 312 -29.96 -3.83 -15.77
N MET A 313 -29.76 -2.58 -15.30
CA MET A 313 -30.69 -1.49 -15.58
C MET A 313 -30.77 -1.15 -17.08
N ALA A 314 -29.69 -1.30 -17.83
CA ALA A 314 -29.67 -1.11 -19.27
C ALA A 314 -30.41 -2.24 -20.00
N SER A 315 -30.26 -3.50 -19.57
CA SER A 315 -30.93 -4.67 -20.20
C SER A 315 -32.42 -4.66 -19.95
N GLU A 316 -32.93 -4.25 -18.79
CA GLU A 316 -34.35 -4.13 -18.49
C GLU A 316 -35.05 -3.06 -19.36
N ARG A 317 -34.33 -2.02 -19.80
CA ARG A 317 -34.86 -1.06 -20.79
C ARG A 317 -35.12 -1.67 -22.15
N GLY A 318 -34.30 -2.64 -22.58
CA GLY A 318 -34.45 -3.30 -23.89
C GLY A 318 -35.62 -4.27 -23.94
N SER A 319 -36.12 -4.76 -22.80
CA SER A 319 -37.24 -5.74 -22.74
C SER A 319 -38.64 -5.12 -22.80
N GLY A 320 -38.77 -3.80 -22.90
CA GLY A 320 -40.06 -3.10 -22.97
C GLY A 320 -40.82 -3.06 -21.63
N GLU A 321 -40.30 -3.68 -20.56
CA GLU A 321 -40.82 -3.50 -19.23
C GLU A 321 -40.52 -2.06 -18.78
N ALA A 322 -41.56 -1.32 -18.43
CA ALA A 322 -41.46 0.10 -18.09
C ALA A 322 -40.39 0.34 -17.01
N VAL A 323 -39.29 0.98 -17.42
CA VAL A 323 -38.26 1.42 -16.46
C VAL A 323 -38.94 2.36 -15.48
N LEU A 324 -39.21 1.88 -14.28
CA LEU A 324 -39.93 2.58 -13.22
C LEU A 324 -39.31 3.98 -12.89
N PHE A 325 -38.04 4.24 -13.33
CA PHE A 325 -37.35 5.48 -12.96
C PHE A 325 -36.33 5.99 -14.01
N PRO A 326 -36.77 6.48 -15.19
CA PRO A 326 -35.87 7.03 -16.22
C PRO A 326 -35.04 8.22 -15.68
N LYS A 327 -35.59 9.02 -14.74
CA LYS A 327 -34.91 10.11 -14.09
C LYS A 327 -33.74 9.63 -13.20
N THR A 328 -33.91 8.53 -12.45
CA THR A 328 -32.89 8.02 -11.54
C THR A 328 -31.67 7.46 -12.30
N VAL A 329 -31.90 6.77 -13.42
CA VAL A 329 -30.80 6.31 -14.29
C VAL A 329 -30.04 7.49 -14.92
N ARG A 330 -30.77 8.55 -15.29
CA ARG A 330 -30.12 9.79 -15.77
C ARG A 330 -29.21 10.41 -14.69
N TRP A 331 -29.66 10.43 -13.44
CA TRP A 331 -28.84 10.90 -12.32
C TRP A 331 -27.60 10.04 -12.10
N MET A 332 -27.67 8.72 -12.28
CA MET A 332 -26.50 7.86 -12.18
C MET A 332 -25.47 8.16 -13.26
N ASN A 333 -25.90 8.40 -14.51
CA ASN A 333 -24.97 8.82 -15.56
C ASN A 333 -24.29 10.15 -15.21
N VAL A 334 -25.02 11.09 -14.61
CA VAL A 334 -24.44 12.36 -14.12
C VAL A 334 -23.42 12.08 -13.02
N LEU A 335 -23.71 11.20 -12.05
CA LEU A 335 -22.75 10.82 -11.01
C LEU A 335 -21.49 10.18 -11.57
N VAL A 336 -21.61 9.29 -12.55
CA VAL A 336 -20.46 8.68 -13.25
C VAL A 336 -19.63 9.74 -13.98
N ILE A 337 -20.27 10.69 -14.67
CA ILE A 337 -19.58 11.78 -15.35
C ILE A 337 -18.84 12.66 -14.31
N LEU A 338 -19.51 13.03 -13.21
CA LEU A 338 -18.90 13.81 -12.14
C LEU A 338 -17.72 13.08 -11.50
N TYR A 339 -17.83 11.75 -11.33
CA TYR A 339 -16.74 10.92 -10.88
C TYR A 339 -15.53 11.02 -11.82
N LEU A 340 -15.73 10.88 -13.13
CA LEU A 340 -14.65 10.94 -14.11
C LEU A 340 -14.01 12.33 -14.16
N VAL A 341 -14.81 13.39 -14.06
CA VAL A 341 -14.31 14.77 -13.97
C VAL A 341 -13.48 14.96 -12.70
N ALA A 342 -13.96 14.44 -11.56
CA ALA A 342 -13.21 14.50 -10.30
C ALA A 342 -11.87 13.73 -10.39
N GLY A 343 -11.84 12.58 -11.08
CA GLY A 343 -10.62 11.82 -11.34
C GLY A 343 -9.60 12.62 -12.17
N VAL A 344 -10.02 13.19 -13.28
CA VAL A 344 -9.15 14.05 -14.13
C VAL A 344 -8.62 15.25 -13.33
N PHE A 345 -9.48 15.88 -12.53
CA PHE A 345 -9.04 16.99 -11.66
C PHE A 345 -8.03 16.54 -10.62
N TYR A 346 -8.22 15.35 -10.04
CA TYR A 346 -7.31 14.76 -9.06
C TYR A 346 -5.93 14.46 -9.68
N ASP A 347 -5.92 13.86 -10.88
CA ASP A 347 -4.69 13.57 -11.65
C ASP A 347 -3.94 14.87 -11.97
N GLY A 348 -4.66 15.88 -12.44
CA GLY A 348 -4.11 17.20 -12.77
C GLY A 348 -3.50 17.88 -11.55
N LYS A 349 -4.19 17.85 -10.40
CA LYS A 349 -3.68 18.38 -9.13
C LYS A 349 -2.41 17.65 -8.68
N LEU A 350 -2.38 16.32 -8.81
CA LEU A 350 -1.23 15.51 -8.42
C LEU A 350 -0.03 15.80 -9.33
N LEU A 351 -0.24 15.84 -10.64
CA LEU A 351 0.78 16.20 -11.61
C LEU A 351 1.33 17.59 -11.36
N TYR A 352 0.44 18.58 -11.17
CA TYR A 352 0.84 19.93 -10.84
C TYR A 352 1.75 19.99 -9.60
N ARG A 353 1.37 19.29 -8.52
CA ARG A 353 2.18 19.21 -7.29
C ARG A 353 3.54 18.53 -7.53
N ASN A 354 3.59 17.52 -8.40
CA ASN A 354 4.84 16.87 -8.77
C ASN A 354 5.76 17.81 -9.53
N LEU A 355 5.21 18.57 -10.48
CA LEU A 355 5.99 19.53 -11.29
C LEU A 355 6.53 20.72 -10.48
N GLN A 356 5.87 21.07 -9.36
CA GLN A 356 6.36 22.10 -8.43
C GLN A 356 7.44 21.57 -7.47
N ALA A 357 7.63 20.27 -7.39
CA ALA A 357 8.62 19.67 -6.50
C ALA A 357 10.00 19.62 -7.17
N GLU A 358 11.06 19.84 -6.39
CA GLU A 358 12.40 19.52 -6.83
C GLU A 358 12.51 18.00 -7.05
N PRO A 359 12.98 17.52 -8.23
CA PRO A 359 13.20 16.10 -8.46
C PRO A 359 14.15 15.49 -7.43
N LEU A 360 13.79 14.30 -6.88
CA LEU A 360 14.58 13.63 -5.85
C LEU A 360 16.05 13.41 -6.27
N SER A 361 16.26 13.03 -7.53
CA SER A 361 17.62 12.80 -8.07
C SER A 361 18.48 14.06 -8.00
N LYS A 362 17.91 15.23 -8.34
CA LYS A 362 18.61 16.52 -8.27
C LYS A 362 18.91 16.89 -6.82
N ARG A 363 17.95 16.72 -5.93
CA ARG A 363 18.09 16.95 -4.50
C ARG A 363 19.20 16.09 -3.88
N ASN A 364 19.13 14.77 -4.12
CA ASN A 364 20.11 13.85 -3.56
C ASN A 364 21.51 14.07 -4.15
N ALA A 365 21.64 14.40 -5.44
CA ALA A 365 22.93 14.75 -6.03
C ALA A 365 23.57 15.98 -5.35
N ARG A 366 22.78 17.03 -5.04
CA ARG A 366 23.26 18.20 -4.30
C ARG A 366 23.74 17.84 -2.89
N LEU A 367 22.98 17.02 -2.17
CA LEU A 367 23.37 16.55 -0.82
C LEU A 367 24.63 15.67 -0.89
N SER A 368 24.73 14.79 -1.92
CA SER A 368 25.93 13.96 -2.13
C SER A 368 27.19 14.81 -2.36
N GLN A 369 27.09 15.95 -3.05
CA GLN A 369 28.22 16.87 -3.24
C GLN A 369 28.71 17.46 -1.90
N ILE A 370 27.82 17.65 -0.92
CA ILE A 370 28.18 18.17 0.41
C ILE A 370 28.81 17.06 1.25
N VAL A 371 28.29 15.84 1.18
CA VAL A 371 28.81 14.67 1.92
C VAL A 371 30.15 14.18 1.35
N GLY A 372 30.32 14.30 0.02
CA GLY A 372 31.48 13.79 -0.71
C GLY A 372 31.31 12.35 -1.17
N ASP A 373 32.30 11.84 -1.90
CA ASP A 373 32.25 10.49 -2.51
C ASP A 373 32.88 9.40 -1.61
N GLU A 374 33.55 9.77 -0.53
CA GLU A 374 34.17 8.81 0.39
C GLU A 374 33.12 8.02 1.18
N PRO A 375 33.23 6.68 1.26
CA PRO A 375 32.34 5.87 2.07
C PRO A 375 32.31 6.37 3.52
N THR A 376 31.12 6.66 4.01
CA THR A 376 30.95 7.19 5.36
C THR A 376 29.57 6.86 5.94
N THR A 377 29.41 6.98 7.25
CA THR A 377 28.12 6.84 7.92
C THR A 377 27.41 8.19 7.96
N VAL A 378 26.15 8.21 7.53
CA VAL A 378 25.32 9.41 7.42
C VAL A 378 23.96 9.17 8.07
N ILE A 379 23.51 10.08 8.92
CA ILE A 379 22.09 10.18 9.29
C ILE A 379 21.41 11.14 8.32
N ALA A 380 20.36 10.65 7.62
CA ALA A 380 19.71 11.43 6.58
C ALA A 380 18.20 11.14 6.48
N PRO A 381 17.43 11.98 5.76
CA PRO A 381 16.11 11.62 5.29
C PRO A 381 16.17 10.27 4.57
N GLN A 382 15.19 9.40 4.81
CA GLN A 382 15.20 8.04 4.28
C GLN A 382 15.37 7.98 2.76
N SER A 383 14.77 8.94 2.05
CA SER A 383 14.87 9.02 0.60
C SER A 383 16.29 9.32 0.07
N PHE A 384 17.25 9.64 0.96
CA PHE A 384 18.65 9.81 0.58
C PHE A 384 19.30 8.51 0.09
N ILE A 385 18.74 7.33 0.45
CA ILE A 385 19.22 6.04 -0.08
C ILE A 385 19.20 5.98 -1.61
N PHE A 386 18.23 6.66 -2.27
CA PHE A 386 18.17 6.65 -3.73
C PHE A 386 19.35 7.41 -4.34
N GLY A 387 20.30 6.64 -4.86
CA GLY A 387 21.57 7.13 -5.43
C GLY A 387 22.75 7.15 -4.49
N ASN A 388 22.57 6.81 -3.18
CA ASN A 388 23.63 6.88 -2.18
C ASN A 388 23.86 5.59 -1.38
N ILE A 389 22.95 4.62 -1.42
CA ILE A 389 22.98 3.37 -0.63
C ILE A 389 24.23 2.51 -0.95
N GLU A 390 24.77 2.61 -2.14
CA GLU A 390 25.97 1.87 -2.56
C GLU A 390 27.27 2.48 -2.03
N ARG A 391 27.23 3.75 -1.64
CA ARG A 391 28.42 4.53 -1.22
C ARG A 391 28.50 4.73 0.27
N HIS A 392 27.37 4.97 0.92
CA HIS A 392 27.31 5.37 2.30
C HIS A 392 26.49 4.40 3.13
N HIS A 393 26.87 4.23 4.38
CA HIS A 393 26.02 3.62 5.39
C HIS A 393 25.01 4.67 5.88
N ILE A 394 23.71 4.48 5.55
CA ILE A 394 22.69 5.49 5.81
C ILE A 394 21.79 5.02 6.94
N ILE A 395 21.71 5.81 8.01
CA ILE A 395 20.75 5.66 9.11
C ILE A 395 19.61 6.64 8.85
N GLY A 396 18.38 6.13 8.84
CA GLY A 396 17.22 6.95 8.54
C GLY A 396 16.79 7.85 9.70
N LEU A 397 16.36 9.09 9.41
CA LEU A 397 15.69 9.93 10.40
C LEU A 397 14.40 9.30 10.94
N GLY A 398 13.81 8.33 10.23
CA GLY A 398 12.68 7.52 10.69
C GLY A 398 13.01 6.68 11.92
N TYR A 399 14.24 6.19 12.06
CA TYR A 399 14.70 5.53 13.29
C TYR A 399 14.51 6.44 14.51
N TYR A 400 14.95 7.67 14.41
CA TYR A 400 14.85 8.65 15.50
C TYR A 400 13.42 9.14 15.74
N HIS A 401 12.54 9.08 14.73
CA HIS A 401 11.11 9.32 14.94
C HIS A 401 10.48 8.30 15.90
N HIS A 402 10.95 7.05 15.85
CA HIS A 402 10.49 5.96 16.72
C HIS A 402 11.36 5.75 17.96
N TYR A 403 12.41 6.55 18.17
CA TYR A 403 13.39 6.37 19.24
C TYR A 403 12.77 6.17 20.62
N ASN A 404 11.81 7.03 20.99
CA ASN A 404 11.14 6.99 22.30
C ASN A 404 10.24 5.74 22.48
N SER A 405 9.98 4.97 21.43
CA SER A 405 9.24 3.70 21.54
C SER A 405 10.13 2.53 21.98
N TYR A 406 11.45 2.70 21.90
CA TYR A 406 12.43 1.64 22.19
C TYR A 406 13.45 2.02 23.26
N HIS A 407 13.53 3.29 23.63
CA HIS A 407 14.45 3.83 24.63
C HIS A 407 13.67 4.45 25.78
N THR A 408 14.21 4.31 26.99
CA THR A 408 13.63 4.91 28.21
C THR A 408 13.98 6.39 28.34
N GLU A 409 15.12 6.79 27.78
CA GLU A 409 15.56 8.18 27.76
C GLU A 409 14.89 8.93 26.59
N PRO A 410 14.25 10.09 26.86
CA PRO A 410 13.61 10.87 25.81
C PRO A 410 14.66 11.42 24.83
N LEU A 411 14.33 11.40 23.54
CA LEU A 411 15.18 11.95 22.50
C LEU A 411 15.23 13.47 22.58
N THR A 412 16.33 14.00 23.11
CA THR A 412 16.68 15.43 23.01
C THR A 412 17.71 15.64 21.90
N PRO A 413 17.97 16.89 21.46
CA PRO A 413 19.04 17.14 20.50
C PRO A 413 20.43 16.65 20.98
N GLU A 414 20.71 16.76 22.26
CA GLU A 414 21.98 16.31 22.88
C GLU A 414 22.06 14.77 22.76
N VAL A 415 21.04 14.06 23.19
CA VAL A 415 20.95 12.59 23.10
C VAL A 415 21.08 12.13 21.64
N PHE A 416 20.46 12.84 20.70
CA PHE A 416 20.55 12.55 19.28
C PHE A 416 22.00 12.64 18.77
N PHE A 417 22.71 13.76 19.07
CA PHE A 417 24.08 13.95 18.56
C PHE A 417 25.09 13.04 19.27
N GLU A 418 24.89 12.74 20.55
CA GLU A 418 25.71 11.75 21.27
C GLU A 418 25.52 10.34 20.70
N ASP A 419 24.27 9.95 20.34
CA ASP A 419 24.03 8.69 19.66
C ASP A 419 24.66 8.66 18.27
N ALA A 420 24.56 9.75 17.51
CA ALA A 420 25.21 9.89 16.21
C ALA A 420 26.74 9.72 16.33
N LYS A 421 27.36 10.35 17.33
CA LYS A 421 28.78 10.20 17.60
C LYS A 421 29.16 8.75 17.94
N ARG A 422 28.42 8.10 18.84
CA ARG A 422 28.63 6.71 19.22
C ARG A 422 28.57 5.74 18.04
N LYS A 423 27.74 6.05 17.04
CA LYS A 423 27.58 5.28 15.79
C LYS A 423 28.61 5.64 14.71
N GLY A 424 29.56 6.54 15.00
CA GLY A 424 30.58 6.97 14.04
C GLY A 424 30.00 7.75 12.86
N VAL A 425 28.88 8.46 13.05
CA VAL A 425 28.24 9.25 12.02
C VAL A 425 29.09 10.48 11.69
N ARG A 426 29.51 10.62 10.45
CA ARG A 426 30.28 11.78 9.98
C ARG A 426 29.40 12.97 9.60
N PHE A 427 28.22 12.70 9.01
CA PHE A 427 27.28 13.74 8.57
C PHE A 427 25.89 13.49 9.09
N VAL A 428 25.22 14.56 9.49
CA VAL A 428 23.80 14.57 9.86
C VAL A 428 23.05 15.55 8.95
N ILE A 429 22.06 15.06 8.23
CA ILE A 429 21.26 15.83 7.27
C ILE A 429 19.83 15.92 7.79
N PHE A 430 19.38 17.11 8.17
CA PHE A 430 17.99 17.36 8.54
C PHE A 430 17.24 18.04 7.41
N GLU A 431 16.03 17.58 7.13
CA GLU A 431 15.08 18.27 6.25
C GLU A 431 14.12 19.12 7.09
N ARG A 432 13.90 20.37 6.72
CA ARG A 432 13.08 21.32 7.48
C ARG A 432 11.59 20.96 7.51
N ASN A 433 11.10 20.42 6.40
CA ASN A 433 9.73 19.94 6.25
C ASN A 433 9.77 18.49 5.76
N PRO A 434 10.17 17.53 6.64
CA PRO A 434 10.27 16.14 6.25
C PRO A 434 8.92 15.59 5.82
N ILE A 435 8.97 14.64 4.92
CA ILE A 435 7.83 13.79 4.61
C ILE A 435 7.56 12.97 5.89
N THR A 436 6.32 12.88 6.29
CA THR A 436 5.81 12.25 7.53
C THR A 436 6.64 11.06 8.05
N ALA A 437 6.73 10.92 9.38
CA ALA A 437 7.41 9.86 10.11
C ALA A 437 8.96 9.92 10.09
N GLU A 438 9.54 11.12 9.93
CA GLU A 438 10.94 11.38 10.17
C GLU A 438 11.13 12.30 11.37
N TYR A 439 12.26 12.17 12.07
CA TYR A 439 12.59 13.04 13.18
C TYR A 439 12.79 14.49 12.71
N LYS A 440 12.10 15.39 13.37
CA LYS A 440 12.21 16.83 13.12
C LYS A 440 12.88 17.49 14.32
N PRO A 441 14.13 17.99 14.17
CA PRO A 441 14.79 18.70 15.23
C PRO A 441 14.14 20.08 15.47
N PRO A 442 14.38 20.71 16.64
CA PRO A 442 14.00 22.09 16.90
C PRO A 442 14.53 23.06 15.84
N GLU A 443 13.78 24.13 15.58
CA GLU A 443 14.18 25.11 14.55
C GLU A 443 15.40 25.96 14.98
N ASP A 444 15.60 26.12 16.26
CA ASP A 444 16.66 26.90 16.92
C ASP A 444 17.91 26.09 17.26
N LEU A 445 18.11 24.92 16.59
CA LEU A 445 19.31 24.10 16.78
C LEU A 445 20.57 24.93 16.57
N PRO A 446 21.53 24.92 17.55
CA PRO A 446 22.78 25.69 17.46
C PRO A 446 23.62 25.26 16.25
N GLU A 447 24.54 26.15 15.84
CA GLU A 447 25.52 25.84 14.78
C GLU A 447 26.57 24.82 15.21
N VAL A 448 26.74 24.64 16.51
CA VAL A 448 27.64 23.63 17.11
C VAL A 448 26.86 22.85 18.16
N MET A 449 26.83 21.53 18.02
CA MET A 449 26.18 20.58 18.93
C MET A 449 27.10 19.39 19.17
N ALA A 450 27.47 19.16 20.41
CA ALA A 450 28.51 18.20 20.76
C ALA A 450 29.77 18.43 19.87
N ASP A 451 30.21 17.42 19.14
CA ASP A 451 31.34 17.53 18.22
C ASP A 451 30.92 17.80 16.76
N TYR A 452 29.68 18.20 16.54
CA TYR A 452 29.13 18.47 15.18
C TYR A 452 29.05 19.96 14.94
N ARG A 453 29.45 20.38 13.73
CA ARG A 453 29.37 21.76 13.27
C ARG A 453 28.49 21.87 12.04
N LEU A 454 27.63 22.87 12.01
CA LEU A 454 26.79 23.19 10.84
C LEU A 454 27.72 23.67 9.70
N ILE A 455 27.76 22.90 8.60
CA ILE A 455 28.56 23.19 7.40
C ILE A 455 27.73 23.70 6.23
N HIS A 456 26.41 23.42 6.23
CA HIS A 456 25.51 23.87 5.19
C HIS A 456 24.13 24.15 5.77
N ARG A 457 23.53 25.25 5.31
CA ARG A 457 22.15 25.63 5.63
C ARG A 457 21.51 26.30 4.42
N ASP A 458 20.40 25.78 3.95
CA ASP A 458 19.54 26.42 2.97
C ASP A 458 18.08 26.46 3.49
N GLU A 459 17.13 26.81 2.62
CA GLU A 459 15.71 26.88 2.97
C GLU A 459 15.12 25.51 3.37
N ARG A 460 15.72 24.42 2.89
CA ARG A 460 15.21 23.06 3.04
C ARG A 460 16.06 22.19 3.96
N PHE A 461 17.39 22.32 3.94
CA PHE A 461 18.30 21.43 4.63
C PHE A 461 19.24 22.14 5.61
N ARG A 462 19.62 21.40 6.64
CA ARG A 462 20.76 21.69 7.53
C ARG A 462 21.65 20.47 7.53
N VAL A 463 22.94 20.65 7.26
CA VAL A 463 23.94 19.59 7.28
C VAL A 463 24.96 19.90 8.35
N TYR A 464 25.10 18.97 9.28
CA TYR A 464 26.13 19.01 10.31
C TYR A 464 27.19 17.99 9.97
N GLN A 465 28.45 18.34 10.21
CA GLN A 465 29.62 17.47 10.07
C GLN A 465 30.30 17.33 11.40
N GLN A 466 30.71 16.10 11.75
CA GLN A 466 31.54 15.83 12.90
C GLN A 466 32.89 16.51 12.72
N ALA A 467 33.37 17.21 13.75
CA ALA A 467 34.69 17.81 13.75
C ALA A 467 35.77 16.71 13.61
N PRO A 468 36.81 16.93 12.81
CA PRO A 468 37.95 15.99 12.80
C PRO A 468 38.55 15.91 14.20
N GLU A 469 38.90 14.68 14.60
CA GLU A 469 39.61 14.44 15.86
C GLU A 469 40.99 15.11 15.89
#